data_9bdf8c8e935c820e6a78902aff631775
#
_entry.id   9bdf8c8e935c820e6a78902aff631775
#
_cell.length_a   1.000
_cell.length_b   1.000
_cell.length_c   1.000
_cell.angle_alpha   90.00
_cell.angle_beta   90.00
_cell.angle_gamma   90.00
#
_symmetry.space_group_name_H-M   'P 1'
#
loop_
_entity.id
_entity.type
_entity.pdbx_description
1 polymer ?
#
loop_
_entity_poly.entity_id
_entity_poly.type
_entity_poly.pdbx_seq_one_letter_code
_entity_poly.pdbx_strand_id
1 'polypeptide(L)'
;KNATVIDESKIDWKQLGDLGLTRERLEQSGELEKMLSWQKSNLVTIAVPIGETTIYTEARLAFRTDDSGNVGLAIHPLRKDPQLDFPYMGYKFSPEEKEQLLTTGNLGKIIEVTPKNGNPFSAYVSIDPQTNEIVALRADRVNIPKEIKGVTLSDAQYKDLVEGKAVKVEGMTAKSGKSFNATLQVNAERKGIEFIFGDNKSLRERQEHKQTQQQGVPHKLCGLELSEKQREALDSGRTLYLKNMVDKQGQSFNAYVRMDKEQNRPRFY
;
A
#
# COMPACT_ATOMS: atom_id res chain seq x y z
N LYS A 1 -21.39 -2.44 -9.56
CA LYS A 1 -21.52 -0.97 -9.81
C LYS A 1 -20.14 -0.53 -10.25
N ASN A 2 -20.00 -0.05 -11.50
CA ASN A 2 -18.77 0.57 -11.97
C ASN A 2 -18.52 1.79 -11.08
N ALA A 3 -17.38 1.83 -10.40
CA ALA A 3 -16.98 3.01 -9.65
C ALA A 3 -16.92 4.18 -10.63
N THR A 4 -17.61 5.27 -10.31
CA THR A 4 -17.58 6.48 -11.14
C THR A 4 -16.14 6.99 -11.12
N VAL A 5 -15.51 7.03 -12.28
CA VAL A 5 -14.16 7.60 -12.45
C VAL A 5 -14.24 9.11 -12.22
N ILE A 6 -13.26 9.67 -11.55
CA ILE A 6 -13.17 11.12 -11.33
C ILE A 6 -12.95 11.80 -12.68
N ASP A 7 -13.72 12.85 -12.94
CA ASP A 7 -13.49 13.71 -14.09
C ASP A 7 -12.21 14.53 -13.88
N GLU A 8 -11.21 14.34 -14.74
CA GLU A 8 -9.91 15.00 -14.64
C GLU A 8 -10.01 16.55 -14.70
N SER A 9 -11.07 17.10 -15.30
CA SER A 9 -11.30 18.55 -15.34
C SER A 9 -11.57 19.18 -13.97
N LYS A 10 -11.92 18.35 -12.98
CA LYS A 10 -12.16 18.78 -11.59
C LYS A 10 -10.91 18.74 -10.71
N ILE A 11 -9.79 18.31 -11.25
CA ILE A 11 -8.55 18.18 -10.50
C ILE A 11 -7.78 19.49 -10.54
N ASP A 12 -7.36 19.96 -9.37
CA ASP A 12 -6.44 21.11 -9.27
C ASP A 12 -5.01 20.65 -9.57
N TRP A 13 -4.65 20.64 -10.85
CA TRP A 13 -3.32 20.29 -11.33
C TRP A 13 -2.24 21.23 -10.83
N LYS A 14 -2.59 22.47 -10.47
CA LYS A 14 -1.64 23.41 -9.88
C LYS A 14 -1.20 22.93 -8.49
N GLN A 15 -2.14 22.48 -7.65
CA GLN A 15 -1.85 21.93 -6.35
C GLN A 15 -0.88 20.72 -6.42
N LEU A 16 -1.07 19.84 -7.41
CA LEU A 16 -0.14 18.73 -7.63
C LEU A 16 1.22 19.24 -8.14
N GLY A 17 1.24 20.23 -9.03
CA GLY A 17 2.46 20.85 -9.53
C GLY A 17 3.30 21.48 -8.42
N ASP A 18 2.67 22.12 -7.45
CA ASP A 18 3.33 22.70 -6.28
C ASP A 18 4.02 21.64 -5.40
N LEU A 19 3.59 20.38 -5.51
CA LEU A 19 4.23 19.21 -4.87
C LEU A 19 5.24 18.49 -5.78
N GLY A 20 5.59 19.07 -6.93
CA GLY A 20 6.50 18.46 -7.91
C GLY A 20 5.90 17.28 -8.68
N LEU A 21 4.57 17.19 -8.75
CA LEU A 21 3.84 16.14 -9.45
C LEU A 21 3.20 16.70 -10.71
N THR A 22 3.46 16.05 -11.83
CA THR A 22 2.79 16.37 -13.10
C THR A 22 1.83 15.24 -13.48
N ARG A 23 0.85 15.56 -14.31
CA ARG A 23 -0.08 14.58 -14.88
C ARG A 23 0.67 13.44 -15.56
N GLU A 24 1.63 13.80 -16.41
CA GLU A 24 2.43 12.86 -17.19
C GLU A 24 3.24 11.91 -16.29
N ARG A 25 3.80 12.43 -15.20
CA ARG A 25 4.55 11.61 -14.24
C ARG A 25 3.66 10.60 -13.54
N LEU A 26 2.47 11.01 -13.12
CA LEU A 26 1.49 10.13 -12.48
C LEU A 26 0.93 9.09 -13.46
N GLU A 27 0.71 9.47 -14.71
CA GLU A 27 0.26 8.57 -15.77
C GLU A 27 1.33 7.52 -16.11
N GLN A 28 2.58 7.94 -16.33
CA GLN A 28 3.70 7.03 -16.64
C GLN A 28 3.99 6.03 -15.52
N SER A 29 3.77 6.42 -14.27
CA SER A 29 3.91 5.51 -13.13
C SER A 29 2.69 4.60 -12.90
N GLY A 30 1.57 4.81 -13.62
CA GLY A 30 0.30 4.10 -13.44
C GLY A 30 -0.48 4.53 -12.18
N GLU A 31 -0.03 5.58 -11.50
CA GLU A 31 -0.68 6.03 -10.25
C GLU A 31 -1.90 6.89 -10.53
N LEU A 32 -1.94 7.61 -11.68
CA LEU A 32 -3.07 8.44 -12.05
C LEU A 32 -4.37 7.64 -12.17
N GLU A 33 -4.33 6.48 -12.84
CA GLU A 33 -5.51 5.62 -13.03
C GLU A 33 -6.08 5.14 -11.69
N LYS A 34 -5.21 4.76 -10.74
CA LYS A 34 -5.63 4.38 -9.38
C LYS A 34 -6.32 5.53 -8.66
N MET A 35 -5.71 6.72 -8.70
CA MET A 35 -6.25 7.91 -8.03
C MET A 35 -7.59 8.33 -8.65
N LEU A 36 -7.73 8.30 -9.97
CA LEU A 36 -8.99 8.56 -10.66
C LEU A 36 -10.08 7.55 -10.31
N SER A 37 -9.71 6.33 -9.94
CA SER A 37 -10.61 5.27 -9.45
C SER A 37 -10.84 5.33 -7.93
N TRP A 38 -10.62 6.46 -7.27
CA TRP A 38 -10.77 6.67 -5.82
C TRP A 38 -9.86 5.82 -4.94
N GLN A 39 -8.79 5.29 -5.51
CA GLN A 39 -7.79 4.53 -4.77
C GLN A 39 -6.62 5.42 -4.36
N LYS A 40 -5.90 5.02 -3.30
CA LYS A 40 -4.61 5.64 -2.98
C LYS A 40 -3.57 5.20 -4.00
N SER A 41 -2.68 6.09 -4.38
CA SER A 41 -1.47 5.77 -5.12
C SER A 41 -0.58 4.80 -4.32
N ASN A 42 0.43 4.23 -4.94
CA ASN A 42 1.61 3.75 -4.20
C ASN A 42 2.40 4.94 -3.66
N LEU A 43 3.51 4.68 -2.95
CA LEU A 43 4.42 5.74 -2.53
C LEU A 43 4.97 6.48 -3.75
N VAL A 44 4.87 7.80 -3.71
CA VAL A 44 5.46 8.72 -4.68
C VAL A 44 6.27 9.77 -3.93
N THR A 45 7.40 10.19 -4.49
CA THR A 45 8.16 11.29 -3.93
C THR A 45 7.46 12.61 -4.25
N ILE A 46 7.20 13.39 -3.22
CA ILE A 46 6.66 14.74 -3.31
C ILE A 46 7.69 15.77 -2.84
N ALA A 47 7.62 16.96 -3.40
CA ALA A 47 8.41 18.12 -3.02
C ALA A 47 7.52 19.06 -2.21
N VAL A 48 7.84 19.26 -0.93
CA VAL A 48 7.07 20.13 -0.04
C VAL A 48 7.85 21.41 0.22
N PRO A 49 7.44 22.57 -0.30
CA PRO A 49 8.09 23.84 -0.03
C PRO A 49 7.81 24.27 1.42
N ILE A 50 8.89 24.61 2.15
CA ILE A 50 8.82 25.15 3.52
C ILE A 50 9.71 26.40 3.59
N GLY A 51 9.11 27.57 3.54
CA GLY A 51 9.86 28.83 3.43
C GLY A 51 10.72 28.86 2.17
N GLU A 52 12.02 29.07 2.32
CA GLU A 52 13.00 29.12 1.20
C GLU A 52 13.59 27.74 0.84
N THR A 53 13.19 26.69 1.56
CA THR A 53 13.70 25.33 1.32
C THR A 53 12.63 24.38 0.82
N THR A 54 13.04 23.29 0.17
CA THR A 54 12.15 22.23 -0.28
C THR A 54 12.54 20.92 0.39
N ILE A 55 11.58 20.27 1.04
CA ILE A 55 11.74 18.95 1.62
C ILE A 55 11.16 17.91 0.65
N TYR A 56 11.95 16.90 0.34
CA TYR A 56 11.50 15.75 -0.42
C TYR A 56 11.12 14.62 0.53
N THR A 57 9.91 14.10 0.39
CA THR A 57 9.42 12.98 1.19
C THR A 57 8.57 12.06 0.34
N GLU A 58 8.37 10.84 0.82
CA GLU A 58 7.46 9.89 0.18
C GLU A 58 6.08 9.97 0.81
N ALA A 59 5.06 9.88 -0.01
CA ALA A 59 3.66 9.86 0.41
C ALA A 59 2.81 9.02 -0.53
N ARG A 60 1.70 8.48 -0.03
CA ARG A 60 0.60 8.04 -0.87
C ARG A 60 -0.37 9.20 -1.07
N LEU A 61 -0.96 9.27 -2.24
CA LEU A 61 -1.89 10.32 -2.63
C LEU A 61 -3.26 9.72 -2.93
N ALA A 62 -4.30 10.45 -2.62
CA ALA A 62 -5.67 10.08 -2.97
C ALA A 62 -6.50 11.32 -3.29
N PHE A 63 -7.44 11.20 -4.20
CA PHE A 63 -8.45 12.23 -4.37
C PHE A 63 -9.60 12.01 -3.39
N ARG A 64 -10.19 13.11 -2.91
CA ARG A 64 -11.37 13.14 -2.04
C ARG A 64 -12.32 14.22 -2.53
N THR A 65 -13.61 13.98 -2.35
CA THR A 65 -14.60 15.07 -2.51
C THR A 65 -14.85 15.73 -1.17
N ASP A 66 -14.98 17.06 -1.19
CA ASP A 66 -15.54 17.81 -0.08
C ASP A 66 -17.08 17.74 -0.08
N ASP A 67 -17.71 18.33 0.92
CA ASP A 67 -19.18 18.37 1.05
C ASP A 67 -19.88 19.13 -0.09
N SER A 68 -19.14 19.96 -0.83
CA SER A 68 -19.61 20.71 -2.00
C SER A 68 -19.40 19.95 -3.32
N GLY A 69 -18.77 18.76 -3.26
CA GLY A 69 -18.49 17.93 -4.43
C GLY A 69 -17.21 18.31 -5.19
N ASN A 70 -16.38 19.23 -4.65
CA ASN A 70 -15.08 19.54 -5.25
C ASN A 70 -14.08 18.39 -4.99
N VAL A 71 -13.20 18.17 -5.96
CA VAL A 71 -12.15 17.16 -5.83
C VAL A 71 -10.91 17.81 -5.21
N GLY A 72 -10.53 17.33 -4.02
CA GLY A 72 -9.33 17.73 -3.31
C GLY A 72 -8.29 16.62 -3.23
N LEU A 73 -7.03 16.99 -2.97
CA LEU A 73 -5.92 16.08 -2.79
C LEU A 73 -5.74 15.76 -1.30
N ALA A 74 -5.71 14.47 -0.97
CA ALA A 74 -5.29 13.96 0.34
C ALA A 74 -3.87 13.42 0.23
N ILE A 75 -3.01 13.84 1.16
CA ILE A 75 -1.61 13.43 1.23
C ILE A 75 -1.44 12.56 2.46
N HIS A 76 -0.91 11.35 2.27
CA HIS A 76 -0.62 10.37 3.31
C HIS A 76 0.90 10.16 3.39
N PRO A 77 1.63 10.97 4.18
CA PRO A 77 3.08 10.90 4.25
C PRO A 77 3.55 9.60 4.89
N LEU A 78 4.69 9.10 4.42
CA LEU A 78 5.38 7.98 5.05
C LEU A 78 5.83 8.37 6.46
N ARG A 79 5.47 7.55 7.45
CA ARG A 79 5.90 7.66 8.84
C ARG A 79 6.91 6.55 9.13
N LYS A 80 7.88 6.87 9.98
CA LYS A 80 8.85 5.87 10.43
C LYS A 80 8.17 4.71 11.15
N ASP A 81 7.24 5.05 12.05
CA ASP A 81 6.49 4.10 12.87
C ASP A 81 5.02 4.53 12.96
N PRO A 82 4.07 3.60 13.17
CA PRO A 82 2.69 3.94 13.47
C PRO A 82 2.60 4.70 14.80
N GLN A 83 1.80 5.77 14.83
CA GLN A 83 1.63 6.63 16.02
C GLN A 83 0.60 6.01 17.00
N LEU A 84 0.94 4.88 17.63
CA LEU A 84 0.05 4.13 18.52
C LEU A 84 0.04 4.62 19.98
N ASP A 85 0.99 5.48 20.35
CA ASP A 85 1.10 6.00 21.71
C ASP A 85 0.16 7.16 22.01
N PHE A 86 -0.34 7.79 20.97
CA PHE A 86 -1.31 8.89 21.06
C PHE A 86 -2.73 8.37 20.80
N PRO A 87 -3.76 9.00 21.40
CA PRO A 87 -5.14 8.67 21.09
C PRO A 87 -5.44 8.85 19.59
N TYR A 88 -5.99 7.83 18.97
CA TYR A 88 -6.46 7.87 17.59
C TYR A 88 -7.97 8.11 17.56
N MET A 89 -8.41 9.26 17.06
CA MET A 89 -9.82 9.66 17.09
C MET A 89 -10.47 9.42 18.48
N GLY A 90 -9.79 9.84 19.54
CA GLY A 90 -10.27 9.69 20.93
C GLY A 90 -10.06 8.30 21.55
N TYR A 91 -9.72 7.29 20.77
CA TYR A 91 -9.47 5.94 21.26
C TYR A 91 -7.98 5.74 21.61
N LYS A 92 -7.73 5.21 22.82
CA LYS A 92 -6.37 4.88 23.30
C LYS A 92 -6.17 3.36 23.24
N PHE A 93 -5.21 2.92 22.45
CA PHE A 93 -4.88 1.50 22.32
C PHE A 93 -4.22 0.95 23.58
N SER A 94 -4.64 -0.26 23.98
CA SER A 94 -3.95 -1.02 25.03
C SER A 94 -2.60 -1.57 24.52
N PRO A 95 -1.70 -2.01 25.41
CA PRO A 95 -0.45 -2.64 24.99
C PRO A 95 -0.66 -3.84 24.05
N GLU A 96 -1.65 -4.69 24.33
CA GLU A 96 -1.99 -5.87 23.56
C GLU A 96 -2.53 -5.48 22.16
N GLU A 97 -3.34 -4.41 22.09
CA GLU A 97 -3.86 -3.88 20.85
C GLU A 97 -2.76 -3.29 19.95
N LYS A 98 -1.80 -2.59 20.58
CA LYS A 98 -0.62 -2.09 19.86
C LYS A 98 0.20 -3.23 19.28
N GLU A 99 0.46 -4.27 20.07
CA GLU A 99 1.18 -5.44 19.61
C GLU A 99 0.43 -6.16 18.48
N GLN A 100 -0.89 -6.33 18.60
CA GLN A 100 -1.74 -6.90 17.57
C GLN A 100 -1.64 -6.12 16.25
N LEU A 101 -1.75 -4.79 16.30
CA LEU A 101 -1.63 -3.93 15.12
C LEU A 101 -0.22 -4.03 14.49
N LEU A 102 0.84 -4.01 15.31
CA LEU A 102 2.23 -4.10 14.82
C LEU A 102 2.56 -5.48 14.24
N THR A 103 1.93 -6.53 14.75
CA THR A 103 2.18 -7.90 14.29
C THR A 103 1.37 -8.22 13.05
N THR A 104 0.08 -7.92 13.03
CA THR A 104 -0.84 -8.35 11.96
C THR A 104 -1.20 -7.25 10.97
N GLY A 105 -1.07 -5.99 11.37
CA GLY A 105 -1.59 -4.83 10.62
C GLY A 105 -3.08 -4.57 10.83
N ASN A 106 -3.79 -5.43 11.59
CA ASN A 106 -5.22 -5.32 11.88
C ASN A 106 -5.48 -5.39 13.38
N LEU A 107 -6.41 -4.56 13.88
CA LEU A 107 -6.77 -4.57 15.31
C LEU A 107 -7.46 -5.87 15.75
N GLY A 108 -8.16 -6.54 14.82
CA GLY A 108 -8.85 -7.79 15.11
C GLY A 108 -10.17 -7.67 15.84
N LYS A 109 -10.67 -6.46 16.03
CA LYS A 109 -11.97 -6.15 16.64
C LYS A 109 -12.50 -4.80 16.16
N ILE A 110 -13.80 -4.58 16.36
CA ILE A 110 -14.44 -3.28 16.15
C ILE A 110 -14.24 -2.43 17.41
N ILE A 111 -13.95 -1.15 17.23
CA ILE A 111 -13.89 -0.15 18.29
C ILE A 111 -14.74 1.07 17.92
N GLU A 112 -15.16 1.84 18.90
CA GLU A 112 -15.78 3.14 18.69
C GLU A 112 -14.69 4.22 18.63
N VAL A 113 -14.74 5.05 17.60
CA VAL A 113 -13.84 6.19 17.39
C VAL A 113 -14.64 7.46 17.18
N THR A 114 -14.12 8.59 17.64
CA THR A 114 -14.75 9.90 17.50
C THR A 114 -13.79 10.86 16.80
N PRO A 115 -14.03 11.18 15.51
CA PRO A 115 -13.23 12.19 14.83
C PRO A 115 -13.42 13.57 15.47
N LYS A 116 -12.39 14.44 15.33
CA LYS A 116 -12.37 15.78 15.94
C LYS A 116 -13.62 16.62 15.64
N ASN A 117 -14.16 16.49 14.44
CA ASN A 117 -15.31 17.27 13.95
C ASN A 117 -16.41 16.33 13.44
N GLY A 118 -16.74 15.28 14.18
CA GLY A 118 -17.74 14.30 13.74
C GLY A 118 -18.35 13.50 14.88
N ASN A 119 -19.37 12.74 14.55
CA ASN A 119 -20.03 11.85 15.50
C ASN A 119 -19.23 10.55 15.70
N PRO A 120 -19.34 9.90 16.88
CA PRO A 120 -18.80 8.58 17.12
C PRO A 120 -19.31 7.56 16.10
N PHE A 121 -18.45 6.62 15.73
CA PHE A 121 -18.84 5.48 14.89
C PHE A 121 -18.02 4.24 15.20
N SER A 122 -18.62 3.07 14.95
CA SER A 122 -17.94 1.79 15.03
C SER A 122 -17.01 1.58 13.84
N ALA A 123 -15.77 1.18 14.09
CA ALA A 123 -14.74 1.07 13.05
C ALA A 123 -13.90 -0.19 13.17
N TYR A 124 -13.52 -0.73 12.02
CA TYR A 124 -12.35 -1.58 11.86
C TYR A 124 -11.12 -0.68 11.78
N VAL A 125 -10.01 -1.10 12.38
CA VAL A 125 -8.76 -0.34 12.37
C VAL A 125 -7.63 -1.21 11.85
N SER A 126 -6.87 -0.65 10.92
CA SER A 126 -5.69 -1.30 10.33
C SER A 126 -4.55 -0.29 10.16
N ILE A 127 -3.34 -0.78 9.94
CA ILE A 127 -2.19 0.04 9.57
C ILE A 127 -1.97 -0.08 8.06
N ASP A 128 -1.82 1.05 7.39
CA ASP A 128 -1.36 1.09 6.00
C ASP A 128 0.12 0.64 5.95
N PRO A 129 0.43 -0.51 5.29
CA PRO A 129 1.79 -1.05 5.31
C PRO A 129 2.79 -0.25 4.48
N GLN A 130 2.34 0.75 3.71
CA GLN A 130 3.22 1.62 2.94
C GLN A 130 3.59 2.89 3.69
N THR A 131 2.68 3.44 4.50
CA THR A 131 2.85 4.74 5.14
C THR A 131 2.94 4.69 6.66
N ASN A 132 2.68 3.54 7.28
CA ASN A 132 2.50 3.38 8.73
C ASN A 132 1.34 4.24 9.30
N GLU A 133 0.42 4.69 8.45
CA GLU A 133 -0.77 5.41 8.88
C GLU A 133 -1.79 4.45 9.51
N ILE A 134 -2.39 4.88 10.62
CA ILE A 134 -3.55 4.18 11.21
C ILE A 134 -4.78 4.57 10.40
N VAL A 135 -5.53 3.58 9.93
CA VAL A 135 -6.73 3.77 9.09
C VAL A 135 -7.94 3.20 9.80
N ALA A 136 -9.00 3.98 9.91
CA ALA A 136 -10.31 3.53 10.38
C ALA A 136 -11.30 3.39 9.22
N LEU A 137 -12.02 2.29 9.19
CA LEU A 137 -13.10 2.03 8.25
C LEU A 137 -14.41 1.82 9.00
N ARG A 138 -15.42 2.62 8.71
CA ARG A 138 -16.75 2.48 9.31
C ARG A 138 -17.29 1.07 9.09
N ALA A 139 -17.70 0.42 10.18
CA ALA A 139 -18.19 -0.96 10.12
C ALA A 139 -19.50 -1.06 9.32
N ASP A 140 -20.36 -0.05 9.37
CA ASP A 140 -21.62 0.04 8.62
C ASP A 140 -21.44 0.18 7.10
N ARG A 141 -20.21 0.43 6.61
CA ARG A 141 -19.90 0.56 5.19
C ARG A 141 -19.25 -0.68 4.59
N VAL A 142 -19.00 -1.70 5.39
CA VAL A 142 -18.40 -2.96 4.93
C VAL A 142 -19.48 -3.98 4.69
N ASN A 143 -19.60 -4.42 3.45
CA ASN A 143 -20.47 -5.55 3.11
C ASN A 143 -19.67 -6.86 3.18
N ILE A 144 -20.02 -7.72 4.11
CA ILE A 144 -19.42 -9.05 4.28
C ILE A 144 -20.40 -10.09 3.75
N PRO A 145 -20.09 -10.76 2.62
CA PRO A 145 -20.96 -11.79 2.08
C PRO A 145 -20.86 -13.07 2.91
N LYS A 146 -21.97 -13.82 3.03
CA LYS A 146 -21.97 -15.15 3.67
C LYS A 146 -21.29 -16.22 2.80
N GLU A 147 -21.21 -15.99 1.50
CA GLU A 147 -20.48 -16.86 0.57
C GLU A 147 -19.27 -16.14 0.00
N ILE A 148 -18.10 -16.75 0.12
CA ILE A 148 -16.83 -16.20 -0.35
C ILE A 148 -16.10 -17.26 -1.17
N LYS A 149 -15.85 -16.97 -2.45
CA LYS A 149 -15.11 -17.84 -3.36
C LYS A 149 -15.64 -19.29 -3.42
N GLY A 150 -16.98 -19.43 -3.42
CA GLY A 150 -17.66 -20.74 -3.49
C GLY A 150 -17.79 -21.46 -2.15
N VAL A 151 -17.38 -20.83 -1.04
CA VAL A 151 -17.55 -21.41 0.31
C VAL A 151 -18.57 -20.58 1.08
N THR A 152 -19.60 -21.23 1.60
CA THR A 152 -20.55 -20.64 2.54
C THR A 152 -19.94 -20.67 3.95
N LEU A 153 -19.78 -19.50 4.55
CA LEU A 153 -19.26 -19.37 5.93
C LEU A 153 -20.30 -19.94 6.92
N SER A 154 -19.82 -20.65 7.93
CA SER A 154 -20.65 -21.00 9.09
C SER A 154 -21.09 -19.73 9.83
N ASP A 155 -22.14 -19.82 10.64
CA ASP A 155 -22.62 -18.66 11.42
C ASP A 155 -21.55 -18.14 12.38
N ALA A 156 -20.73 -19.04 12.96
CA ALA A 156 -19.60 -18.66 13.81
C ALA A 156 -18.50 -17.93 13.01
N GLN A 157 -18.12 -18.45 11.85
CA GLN A 157 -17.14 -17.82 10.97
C GLN A 157 -17.60 -16.44 10.50
N TYR A 158 -18.88 -16.33 10.09
CA TYR A 158 -19.45 -15.07 9.66
C TYR A 158 -19.46 -14.03 10.80
N LYS A 159 -19.91 -14.44 12.00
CA LYS A 159 -19.91 -13.58 13.19
C LYS A 159 -18.51 -13.07 13.53
N ASP A 160 -17.52 -13.97 13.60
CA ASP A 160 -16.14 -13.61 13.92
C ASP A 160 -15.56 -12.64 12.87
N LEU A 161 -15.86 -12.86 11.58
CA LEU A 161 -15.40 -11.99 10.50
C LEU A 161 -16.05 -10.59 10.59
N VAL A 162 -17.33 -10.51 10.91
CA VAL A 162 -18.05 -9.24 11.14
C VAL A 162 -17.50 -8.50 12.36
N GLU A 163 -17.08 -9.21 13.40
CA GLU A 163 -16.44 -8.62 14.58
C GLU A 163 -14.99 -8.18 14.31
N GLY A 164 -14.45 -8.45 13.12
CA GLY A 164 -13.09 -8.05 12.70
C GLY A 164 -12.00 -9.09 13.00
N LYS A 165 -12.37 -10.27 13.49
CA LYS A 165 -11.45 -11.34 13.79
C LYS A 165 -10.93 -12.03 12.52
N ALA A 166 -9.76 -12.63 12.63
CA ALA A 166 -9.19 -13.47 11.58
C ALA A 166 -9.86 -14.85 11.56
N VAL A 167 -10.34 -15.28 10.39
CA VAL A 167 -11.12 -16.52 10.22
C VAL A 167 -10.46 -17.40 9.17
N LYS A 168 -10.10 -18.63 9.52
CA LYS A 168 -9.60 -19.63 8.56
C LYS A 168 -10.74 -20.18 7.73
N VAL A 169 -10.57 -20.16 6.41
CA VAL A 169 -11.53 -20.71 5.45
C VAL A 169 -10.79 -21.62 4.47
N GLU A 170 -11.28 -22.84 4.33
CA GLU A 170 -10.67 -23.85 3.47
C GLU A 170 -11.55 -24.14 2.24
N GLY A 171 -10.94 -24.65 1.18
CA GLY A 171 -11.67 -25.12 0.00
C GLY A 171 -12.22 -24.00 -0.90
N MET A 172 -11.76 -22.76 -0.73
CA MET A 172 -12.13 -21.67 -1.63
C MET A 172 -11.61 -21.90 -3.05
N THR A 173 -12.33 -21.38 -4.05
CA THR A 173 -11.99 -21.56 -5.47
C THR A 173 -11.44 -20.26 -6.07
N ALA A 174 -10.23 -20.33 -6.61
CA ALA A 174 -9.61 -19.23 -7.34
C ALA A 174 -10.26 -19.05 -8.73
N LYS A 175 -10.02 -17.90 -9.38
CA LYS A 175 -10.48 -17.67 -10.77
C LYS A 175 -9.95 -18.70 -11.77
N SER A 176 -8.81 -19.33 -11.47
CA SER A 176 -8.23 -20.42 -12.26
C SER A 176 -8.87 -21.79 -12.04
N GLY A 177 -9.89 -21.89 -11.17
CA GLY A 177 -10.53 -23.15 -10.78
C GLY A 177 -9.76 -23.95 -9.73
N LYS A 178 -8.57 -23.51 -9.30
CA LYS A 178 -7.80 -24.20 -8.27
C LYS A 178 -8.37 -23.94 -6.87
N SER A 179 -8.44 -24.99 -6.05
CA SER A 179 -8.80 -24.85 -4.64
C SER A 179 -7.64 -24.24 -3.84
N PHE A 180 -7.99 -23.40 -2.84
CA PHE A 180 -7.02 -22.81 -1.94
C PHE A 180 -7.63 -22.55 -0.56
N ASN A 181 -6.77 -22.41 0.44
CA ASN A 181 -7.12 -22.05 1.81
C ASN A 181 -6.51 -20.68 2.14
N ALA A 182 -7.20 -19.88 2.91
CA ALA A 182 -6.66 -18.62 3.43
C ALA A 182 -7.33 -18.23 4.74
N THR A 183 -6.66 -17.35 5.49
CA THR A 183 -7.29 -16.64 6.59
C THR A 183 -7.93 -15.36 6.05
N LEU A 184 -9.19 -15.14 6.35
CA LEU A 184 -9.94 -13.95 5.97
C LEU A 184 -10.00 -12.99 7.15
N GLN A 185 -9.84 -11.71 6.89
CA GLN A 185 -10.01 -10.66 7.90
C GLN A 185 -10.44 -9.36 7.23
N VAL A 186 -11.25 -8.53 7.91
CA VAL A 186 -11.54 -7.18 7.43
C VAL A 186 -10.32 -6.30 7.64
N ASN A 187 -9.89 -5.64 6.56
CA ASN A 187 -8.79 -4.69 6.56
C ASN A 187 -9.30 -3.31 6.19
N ALA A 188 -9.07 -2.34 7.08
CA ALA A 188 -9.58 -0.98 6.92
C ALA A 188 -8.91 -0.22 5.77
N GLU A 189 -7.63 -0.44 5.53
CA GLU A 189 -6.90 0.18 4.42
C GLU A 189 -7.40 -0.34 3.06
N ARG A 190 -7.65 -1.65 2.96
CA ARG A 190 -8.20 -2.30 1.77
C ARG A 190 -9.70 -2.09 1.57
N LYS A 191 -10.37 -1.50 2.55
CA LYS A 191 -11.81 -1.24 2.57
C LYS A 191 -12.66 -2.50 2.36
N GLY A 192 -12.22 -3.63 2.89
CA GLY A 192 -12.92 -4.91 2.72
C GLY A 192 -12.15 -6.09 3.29
N ILE A 193 -12.54 -7.29 2.84
CA ILE A 193 -11.92 -8.53 3.27
C ILE A 193 -10.57 -8.73 2.56
N GLU A 194 -9.53 -8.96 3.33
CA GLU A 194 -8.25 -9.42 2.81
C GLU A 194 -8.11 -10.94 2.96
N PHE A 195 -7.33 -11.53 2.06
CA PHE A 195 -6.95 -12.94 2.06
C PHE A 195 -5.50 -13.02 2.51
N ILE A 196 -5.29 -13.68 3.66
CA ILE A 196 -3.97 -13.84 4.27
C ILE A 196 -3.52 -15.27 4.01
N PHE A 197 -2.39 -15.43 3.31
CA PHE A 197 -1.81 -16.71 2.93
C PHE A 197 -0.57 -17.01 3.77
N GLY A 198 -0.45 -18.26 4.24
CA GLY A 198 0.71 -18.73 4.98
C GLY A 198 0.80 -18.20 6.41
N ASP A 199 1.92 -18.52 7.08
CA ASP A 199 2.19 -18.02 8.41
C ASP A 199 2.38 -16.51 8.37
N ASN A 200 1.65 -15.80 9.23
CA ASN A 200 1.67 -14.34 9.30
C ASN A 200 3.08 -13.83 9.62
N LYS A 201 3.80 -13.39 8.59
CA LYS A 201 4.95 -12.52 8.83
C LYS A 201 4.44 -11.23 9.46
N SER A 202 5.08 -10.78 10.53
CA SER A 202 4.73 -9.53 11.19
C SER A 202 4.77 -8.35 10.22
N LEU A 203 4.05 -7.30 10.52
CA LEU A 203 4.06 -6.08 9.70
C LEU A 203 5.50 -5.54 9.56
N ARG A 204 6.30 -5.65 10.63
CA ARG A 204 7.72 -5.29 10.66
C ARG A 204 8.54 -6.15 9.69
N GLU A 205 8.40 -7.47 9.72
CA GLU A 205 9.10 -8.37 8.78
C GLU A 205 8.69 -8.13 7.33
N ARG A 206 7.41 -7.78 7.08
CA ARG A 206 6.94 -7.38 5.75
C ARG A 206 7.55 -6.06 5.29
N GLN A 207 7.75 -5.12 6.19
CA GLN A 207 8.36 -3.82 5.90
C GLN A 207 9.86 -3.93 5.73
N GLU A 208 10.55 -4.68 6.59
CA GLU A 208 11.98 -4.98 6.46
C GLU A 208 12.28 -5.71 5.16
N HIS A 209 11.45 -6.68 4.77
CA HIS A 209 11.59 -7.38 3.48
C HIS A 209 11.35 -6.45 2.28
N LYS A 210 10.44 -5.47 2.40
CA LYS A 210 10.23 -4.45 1.35
C LYS A 210 11.38 -3.44 1.29
N GLN A 211 11.91 -3.01 2.42
CA GLN A 211 13.07 -2.12 2.48
C GLN A 211 14.32 -2.82 1.97
N THR A 212 14.52 -4.09 2.29
CA THR A 212 15.64 -4.89 1.77
C THR A 212 15.51 -5.14 0.26
N GLN A 213 14.29 -5.28 -0.28
CA GLN A 213 14.06 -5.38 -1.72
C GLN A 213 14.20 -4.04 -2.46
N GLN A 214 13.98 -2.91 -1.78
CA GLN A 214 14.19 -1.57 -2.36
C GLN A 214 15.62 -1.05 -2.19
N GLN A 215 16.41 -1.60 -1.26
CA GLN A 215 17.79 -1.18 -0.97
C GLN A 215 18.86 -2.05 -1.63
N GLY A 216 18.49 -3.07 -2.37
CA GLY A 216 19.43 -3.97 -3.04
C GLY A 216 19.30 -3.98 -4.55
N VAL A 217 20.25 -4.64 -5.20
CA VAL A 217 20.22 -4.90 -6.63
C VAL A 217 18.95 -5.68 -7.00
N PRO A 218 18.13 -5.22 -7.94
CA PRO A 218 16.89 -5.91 -8.30
C PRO A 218 17.17 -7.31 -8.83
N HIS A 219 16.26 -8.25 -8.60
CA HIS A 219 16.36 -9.61 -9.15
C HIS A 219 16.31 -9.63 -10.67
N LYS A 220 15.62 -8.65 -11.27
CA LYS A 220 15.46 -8.51 -12.72
C LYS A 220 15.85 -7.09 -13.13
N LEU A 221 16.75 -6.99 -14.09
CA LEU A 221 17.23 -5.72 -14.63
C LEU A 221 17.05 -5.70 -16.14
N CYS A 222 16.27 -4.75 -16.65
CA CYS A 222 15.97 -4.62 -18.09
C CYS A 222 15.64 -5.98 -18.75
N GLY A 223 14.70 -6.73 -18.16
CA GLY A 223 14.26 -8.01 -18.67
C GLY A 223 15.17 -9.22 -18.34
N LEU A 224 16.40 -8.97 -17.90
CA LEU A 224 17.38 -10.02 -17.56
C LEU A 224 17.26 -10.40 -16.07
N GLU A 225 17.10 -11.69 -15.76
CA GLU A 225 17.20 -12.20 -14.39
C GLU A 225 18.66 -12.27 -13.96
N LEU A 226 18.98 -11.62 -12.83
CA LEU A 226 20.33 -11.60 -12.29
C LEU A 226 20.51 -12.78 -11.30
N SER A 227 21.59 -13.52 -11.47
CA SER A 227 22.01 -14.55 -10.51
C SER A 227 22.44 -13.92 -9.18
N GLU A 228 22.43 -14.70 -8.09
CA GLU A 228 22.88 -14.22 -6.77
C GLU A 228 24.29 -13.62 -6.83
N LYS A 229 25.22 -14.29 -7.51
CA LYS A 229 26.62 -13.79 -7.69
C LYS A 229 26.68 -12.46 -8.43
N GLN A 230 25.82 -12.25 -9.43
CA GLN A 230 25.73 -10.96 -10.13
C GLN A 230 25.14 -9.87 -9.23
N ARG A 231 24.14 -10.20 -8.44
CA ARG A 231 23.52 -9.27 -7.49
C ARG A 231 24.52 -8.86 -6.40
N GLU A 232 25.23 -9.81 -5.79
CA GLU A 232 26.27 -9.54 -4.80
C GLU A 232 27.40 -8.66 -5.38
N ALA A 233 27.81 -8.92 -6.62
CA ALA A 233 28.85 -8.15 -7.27
C ALA A 233 28.40 -6.71 -7.54
N LEU A 234 27.16 -6.50 -8.00
CA LEU A 234 26.59 -5.16 -8.18
C LEU A 234 26.37 -4.44 -6.85
N ASP A 235 25.91 -5.14 -5.83
CA ASP A 235 25.71 -4.59 -4.48
C ASP A 235 27.03 -4.17 -3.83
N SER A 236 28.10 -4.92 -4.06
CA SER A 236 29.46 -4.55 -3.64
C SER A 236 30.04 -3.37 -4.43
N GLY A 237 29.30 -2.84 -5.43
CA GLY A 237 29.73 -1.70 -6.26
C GLY A 237 30.65 -2.07 -7.41
N ARG A 238 30.73 -3.38 -7.76
CA ARG A 238 31.47 -3.82 -8.95
C ARG A 238 30.70 -3.51 -10.21
N THR A 239 31.42 -3.25 -11.29
CA THR A 239 30.84 -3.09 -12.62
C THR A 239 30.77 -4.46 -13.30
N LEU A 240 29.59 -4.84 -13.80
CA LEU A 240 29.38 -6.08 -14.54
C LEU A 240 28.98 -5.79 -15.97
N TYR A 241 29.50 -6.60 -16.91
CA TYR A 241 29.01 -6.61 -18.27
C TYR A 241 27.82 -7.57 -18.38
N LEU A 242 26.63 -7.01 -18.63
CA LEU A 242 25.40 -7.77 -18.77
C LEU A 242 24.95 -7.78 -20.24
N LYS A 243 24.54 -8.97 -20.70
CA LYS A 243 24.11 -9.22 -22.09
C LYS A 243 22.63 -9.52 -22.12
N ASN A 244 22.02 -9.28 -23.29
CA ASN A 244 20.62 -9.61 -23.58
C ASN A 244 19.62 -8.89 -22.65
N MET A 245 19.95 -7.70 -22.19
CA MET A 245 18.98 -6.80 -21.56
C MET A 245 18.05 -6.26 -22.62
N VAL A 246 16.81 -5.95 -22.25
CA VAL A 246 15.78 -5.44 -23.16
C VAL A 246 15.40 -4.04 -22.73
N ASP A 247 15.41 -3.08 -23.64
CA ASP A 247 15.00 -1.70 -23.40
C ASP A 247 13.46 -1.55 -23.37
N LYS A 248 12.98 -0.34 -23.12
CA LYS A 248 11.55 -0.04 -23.10
C LYS A 248 10.85 -0.18 -24.46
N GLN A 249 11.63 -0.27 -25.55
CA GLN A 249 11.15 -0.43 -26.92
C GLN A 249 11.20 -1.89 -27.36
N GLY A 250 11.63 -2.81 -26.47
CA GLY A 250 11.73 -4.23 -26.75
C GLY A 250 13.02 -4.62 -27.50
N GLN A 251 14.00 -3.70 -27.63
CA GLN A 251 15.27 -3.99 -28.30
C GLN A 251 16.28 -4.57 -27.32
N SER A 252 16.99 -5.62 -27.77
CA SER A 252 18.04 -6.24 -26.95
C SER A 252 19.31 -5.40 -27.02
N PHE A 253 19.93 -5.18 -25.86
CA PHE A 253 21.20 -4.47 -25.73
C PHE A 253 22.12 -5.08 -24.68
N ASN A 254 23.40 -4.74 -24.76
CA ASN A 254 24.41 -5.14 -23.79
C ASN A 254 25.07 -3.88 -23.22
N ALA A 255 25.36 -3.87 -21.92
CA ALA A 255 26.03 -2.74 -21.28
C ALA A 255 26.83 -3.17 -20.06
N TYR A 256 27.79 -2.33 -19.69
CA TYR A 256 28.39 -2.38 -18.37
C TYR A 256 27.42 -1.74 -17.39
N VAL A 257 27.15 -2.41 -16.26
CA VAL A 257 26.22 -1.95 -15.24
C VAL A 257 26.94 -1.84 -13.90
N ARG A 258 26.74 -0.73 -13.21
CA ARG A 258 27.21 -0.50 -11.85
C ARG A 258 26.08 0.12 -11.04
N MET A 259 25.94 -0.24 -9.76
CA MET A 259 25.02 0.45 -8.85
C MET A 259 25.59 1.80 -8.41
N ASP A 260 24.79 2.83 -8.64
CA ASP A 260 25.02 4.14 -8.05
C ASP A 260 24.52 4.10 -6.60
N LYS A 261 25.44 4.15 -5.64
CA LYS A 261 25.12 4.04 -4.20
C LYS A 261 24.40 5.27 -3.65
N GLU A 262 24.60 6.45 -4.26
CA GLU A 262 23.95 7.68 -3.83
C GLU A 262 22.49 7.74 -4.27
N GLN A 263 22.22 7.24 -5.48
CA GLN A 263 20.88 7.26 -6.07
C GLN A 263 20.17 5.90 -6.01
N ASN A 264 20.83 4.88 -5.46
CA ASN A 264 20.36 3.50 -5.34
C ASN A 264 19.73 2.95 -6.64
N ARG A 265 20.38 3.24 -7.76
CA ARG A 265 19.90 2.83 -9.10
C ARG A 265 21.04 2.33 -9.99
N PRO A 266 20.76 1.42 -10.92
CA PRO A 266 21.76 0.99 -11.89
C PRO A 266 22.11 2.12 -12.87
N ARG A 267 23.41 2.32 -13.12
CA ARG A 267 23.95 3.10 -14.24
C ARG A 267 24.48 2.18 -15.31
N PHE A 268 24.19 2.53 -16.56
CA PHE A 268 24.62 1.81 -17.76
C PHE A 268 25.69 2.60 -18.48
N TYR A 269 26.73 1.90 -18.95
CA TYR A 269 27.89 2.47 -19.64
C TYR A 269 28.14 1.75 -20.97
#